data_bf4695b11a203fd0b81491f22e8f1e8e
#
_entry.id   bf4695b11a203fd0b81491f22e8f1e8e
#
_cell.length_a   1.000
_cell.length_b   1.000
_cell.length_c   1.000
_cell.angle_alpha   90.00
_cell.angle_beta   90.00
_cell.angle_gamma   90.00
#
_symmetry.space_group_name_H-M   'P 1'
#
loop_
_entity.id
_entity.type
_entity.pdbx_description
1 polymer ?
#
loop_
_entity_poly.entity_id
_entity_poly.type
_entity_poly.pdbx_seq_one_letter_code
_entity_poly.pdbx_strand_id
1 'polypeptide(L)'
;MKIFILYPNQLFKNISNFINKKVLLIEEPLFFTQYDFHIQKLILHRASMKFYENYLKQKNILVEYFEDESYLELYKDEEIFVYELFDNYLEKKVYKNFLNITTIKNPNFINPKDKNKFLHKFYINRRKELNIFMQNGKPLFDKYSFDEDNRKKLPKDIKIPPTLAFENEFVKEAKDYCKKFKSVGVCEYFYYPTTFEEANLQLTYFLKEKFENFGFYQDAITKDTKQSFLFHSNISSSLNIGLIDLNELIEKIVNSQAQYNAKEGFIRQIIGWREFMLRVYEDDGILLRNSNFFEFKNHIPKKILEAKSNIQILDDVILKLQKTAYNHHIERLMILGNIFLLLEIKPNEVYEFFMKNYIDAYDWVMVGNVYGMSGFSDGEV
;
A
#
# COMPACT_ATOMS: atom_id res chain seq x y z
N MET A 1 -10.32 -29.29 13.32
CA MET A 1 -9.51 -28.29 14.11
C MET A 1 -9.91 -26.90 13.63
N LYS A 2 -9.69 -25.85 14.47
CA LYS A 2 -9.92 -24.46 14.05
C LYS A 2 -8.62 -23.86 13.51
N ILE A 3 -8.64 -23.43 12.26
CA ILE A 3 -7.47 -22.91 11.53
C ILE A 3 -7.70 -21.47 11.15
N PHE A 4 -6.74 -20.58 11.42
CA PHE A 4 -6.77 -19.22 10.93
C PHE A 4 -5.66 -19.03 9.88
N ILE A 5 -6.03 -18.69 8.64
CA ILE A 5 -5.08 -18.50 7.55
C ILE A 5 -4.76 -17.01 7.42
N LEU A 6 -3.47 -16.68 7.32
CA LEU A 6 -2.95 -15.33 7.15
C LEU A 6 -2.00 -15.25 5.98
N TYR A 7 -2.08 -14.13 5.29
CA TYR A 7 -1.26 -13.78 4.14
C TYR A 7 -0.34 -12.59 4.45
N PRO A 8 0.67 -12.27 3.61
CA PRO A 8 1.66 -11.22 3.88
C PRO A 8 1.09 -9.84 4.21
N ASN A 9 -0.12 -9.56 3.79
CA ASN A 9 -0.81 -8.28 3.99
C ASN A 9 -1.78 -8.25 5.18
N GLN A 10 -1.66 -9.19 6.14
CA GLN A 10 -2.60 -9.38 7.26
C GLN A 10 -1.89 -9.61 8.61
N LEU A 11 -0.78 -8.91 8.85
CA LEU A 11 0.08 -9.11 10.02
C LEU A 11 -0.30 -8.14 11.16
N PHE A 12 -1.47 -8.35 11.77
CA PHE A 12 -2.03 -7.42 12.76
C PHE A 12 -1.53 -7.69 14.17
N LYS A 13 -1.26 -6.62 14.92
CA LYS A 13 -0.79 -6.70 16.32
C LYS A 13 -1.82 -7.32 17.26
N ASN A 14 -3.11 -7.11 17.01
CA ASN A 14 -4.19 -7.71 17.81
C ASN A 14 -4.39 -9.18 17.43
N ILE A 15 -4.15 -10.09 18.37
CA ILE A 15 -4.23 -11.55 18.20
C ILE A 15 -5.50 -12.18 18.76
N SER A 16 -6.49 -11.40 19.20
CA SER A 16 -7.69 -11.92 19.88
C SER A 16 -8.44 -12.95 19.02
N ASN A 17 -8.42 -12.79 17.70
CA ASN A 17 -9.06 -13.72 16.77
C ASN A 17 -8.36 -15.08 16.65
N PHE A 18 -7.13 -15.23 17.17
CA PHE A 18 -6.33 -16.45 17.06
C PHE A 18 -6.44 -17.35 18.29
N ILE A 19 -7.08 -16.88 19.37
CA ILE A 19 -7.25 -17.67 20.59
C ILE A 19 -7.97 -18.98 20.24
N ASN A 20 -7.43 -20.11 20.72
CA ASN A 20 -7.93 -21.47 20.47
C ASN A 20 -7.94 -21.88 18.98
N LYS A 21 -7.11 -21.26 18.17
CA LYS A 21 -6.92 -21.63 16.76
C LYS A 21 -5.45 -21.86 16.45
N LYS A 22 -5.16 -22.71 15.49
CA LYS A 22 -3.85 -22.80 14.85
C LYS A 22 -3.78 -21.77 13.74
N VAL A 23 -2.70 -20.99 13.68
CA VAL A 23 -2.47 -19.99 12.63
C VAL A 23 -1.57 -20.56 11.56
N LEU A 24 -1.95 -20.41 10.30
CA LEU A 24 -1.11 -20.70 9.14
C LEU A 24 -0.66 -19.39 8.52
N LEU A 25 0.65 -19.22 8.37
CA LEU A 25 1.26 -18.12 7.63
C LEU A 25 1.66 -18.61 6.25
N ILE A 26 1.09 -18.02 5.20
CA ILE A 26 1.21 -18.54 3.83
C ILE A 26 1.98 -17.55 2.94
N GLU A 27 3.09 -18.01 2.33
CA GLU A 27 3.73 -17.33 1.20
C GLU A 27 2.92 -17.57 -0.07
N GLU A 28 1.82 -16.85 -0.19
CA GLU A 28 0.92 -16.99 -1.33
C GLU A 28 1.59 -16.55 -2.64
N PRO A 29 1.55 -17.37 -3.71
CA PRO A 29 2.17 -17.06 -5.00
C PRO A 29 1.81 -15.70 -5.59
N LEU A 30 0.60 -15.19 -5.33
CA LEU A 30 0.17 -13.86 -5.76
C LEU A 30 1.06 -12.72 -5.22
N PHE A 31 1.76 -12.95 -4.10
CA PHE A 31 2.66 -11.94 -3.48
C PHE A 31 4.14 -12.21 -3.72
N PHE A 32 4.52 -13.42 -4.20
CA PHE A 32 5.92 -13.82 -4.35
C PHE A 32 6.33 -14.15 -5.78
N THR A 33 5.45 -14.75 -6.58
CA THR A 33 5.81 -15.32 -7.89
C THR A 33 4.88 -14.96 -9.04
N GLN A 34 3.77 -14.27 -8.80
CA GLN A 34 2.85 -13.83 -9.86
C GLN A 34 3.56 -12.97 -10.91
N TYR A 35 4.47 -12.12 -10.45
CA TYR A 35 5.31 -11.26 -11.27
C TYR A 35 6.77 -11.33 -10.82
N ASP A 36 7.69 -10.86 -11.65
CA ASP A 36 9.08 -10.58 -11.23
C ASP A 36 9.07 -9.33 -10.32
N PHE A 37 8.58 -9.46 -9.09
CA PHE A 37 8.40 -8.34 -8.17
C PHE A 37 9.70 -7.62 -7.85
N HIS A 38 9.60 -6.35 -7.45
CA HIS A 38 10.76 -5.62 -6.94
C HIS A 38 11.35 -6.34 -5.72
N ILE A 39 12.68 -6.52 -5.72
CA ILE A 39 13.37 -7.29 -4.67
C ILE A 39 13.03 -6.79 -3.26
N GLN A 40 12.87 -5.48 -3.05
CA GLN A 40 12.50 -4.93 -1.76
C GLN A 40 11.08 -5.31 -1.31
N LYS A 41 10.14 -5.52 -2.25
CA LYS A 41 8.79 -6.01 -1.93
C LYS A 41 8.80 -7.45 -1.45
N LEU A 42 9.59 -8.30 -2.11
CA LEU A 42 9.78 -9.69 -1.67
C LEU A 42 10.42 -9.76 -0.28
N ILE A 43 11.47 -8.95 -0.05
CA ILE A 43 12.13 -8.83 1.26
C ILE A 43 11.14 -8.34 2.33
N LEU A 44 10.32 -7.32 2.03
CA LEU A 44 9.29 -6.84 2.96
C LEU A 44 8.35 -7.96 3.40
N HIS A 45 7.78 -8.69 2.44
CA HIS A 45 6.84 -9.77 2.72
C HIS A 45 7.51 -10.87 3.58
N ARG A 46 8.65 -11.40 3.12
CA ARG A 46 9.37 -12.48 3.84
C ARG A 46 9.78 -12.03 5.25
N ALA A 47 10.46 -10.90 5.38
CA ALA A 47 10.96 -10.42 6.67
C ALA A 47 9.83 -10.15 7.67
N SER A 48 8.76 -9.49 7.23
CA SER A 48 7.60 -9.20 8.09
C SER A 48 6.86 -10.47 8.51
N MET A 49 6.72 -11.45 7.63
CA MET A 49 6.12 -12.75 7.95
C MET A 49 6.98 -13.54 8.94
N LYS A 50 8.31 -13.55 8.79
CA LYS A 50 9.21 -14.24 9.72
C LYS A 50 9.25 -13.55 11.09
N PHE A 51 9.22 -12.23 11.13
CA PHE A 51 8.99 -11.48 12.36
C PHE A 51 7.67 -11.89 13.01
N TYR A 52 6.58 -11.92 12.23
CA TYR A 52 5.24 -12.21 12.73
C TYR A 52 5.10 -13.66 13.23
N GLU A 53 5.75 -14.62 12.59
CA GLU A 53 5.86 -15.99 13.07
C GLU A 53 6.47 -16.02 14.50
N ASN A 54 7.58 -15.31 14.70
CA ASN A 54 8.21 -15.18 16.01
C ASN A 54 7.29 -14.49 17.03
N TYR A 55 6.63 -13.41 16.63
CA TYR A 55 5.70 -12.69 17.48
C TYR A 55 4.55 -13.59 17.98
N LEU A 56 3.94 -14.39 17.09
CA LEU A 56 2.88 -15.33 17.45
C LEU A 56 3.37 -16.41 18.41
N LYS A 57 4.56 -16.98 18.16
CA LYS A 57 5.19 -17.98 19.04
C LYS A 57 5.42 -17.40 20.45
N GLN A 58 5.92 -16.17 20.57
CA GLN A 58 6.11 -15.48 21.85
C GLN A 58 4.79 -15.23 22.60
N LYS A 59 3.67 -15.14 21.88
CA LYS A 59 2.32 -15.02 22.44
C LYS A 59 1.65 -16.38 22.71
N ASN A 60 2.39 -17.50 22.61
CA ASN A 60 1.90 -18.86 22.78
C ASN A 60 0.77 -19.23 21.80
N ILE A 61 0.74 -18.63 20.61
CA ILE A 61 -0.14 -19.02 19.52
C ILE A 61 0.54 -20.16 18.75
N LEU A 62 -0.19 -21.25 18.51
CA LEU A 62 0.28 -22.33 17.65
C LEU A 62 0.31 -21.84 16.20
N VAL A 63 1.51 -21.74 15.61
CA VAL A 63 1.72 -21.24 14.26
C VAL A 63 2.48 -22.25 13.41
N GLU A 64 2.10 -22.35 12.15
CA GLU A 64 2.80 -23.10 11.11
C GLU A 64 3.02 -22.21 9.88
N TYR A 65 4.18 -22.34 9.26
CA TYR A 65 4.61 -21.49 8.14
C TYR A 65 4.72 -22.32 6.87
N PHE A 66 4.08 -21.85 5.78
CA PHE A 66 4.08 -22.50 4.47
C PHE A 66 4.72 -21.61 3.42
N GLU A 67 5.70 -22.14 2.71
CA GLU A 67 6.35 -21.51 1.56
C GLU A 67 5.70 -21.90 0.22
N ASP A 68 4.64 -22.72 0.28
CA ASP A 68 3.91 -23.24 -0.88
C ASP A 68 2.42 -23.43 -0.56
N GLU A 69 1.69 -23.97 -1.52
CA GLU A 69 0.23 -24.17 -1.44
C GLU A 69 -0.18 -25.51 -0.82
N SER A 70 0.73 -26.28 -0.23
CA SER A 70 0.43 -27.61 0.36
C SER A 70 -0.60 -27.54 1.49
N TYR A 71 -0.74 -26.38 2.15
CA TYR A 71 -1.77 -26.14 3.17
C TYR A 71 -3.21 -26.36 2.65
N LEU A 72 -3.45 -26.13 1.36
CA LEU A 72 -4.79 -26.29 0.75
C LEU A 72 -5.30 -27.73 0.87
N GLU A 73 -4.44 -28.70 0.64
CA GLU A 73 -4.79 -30.12 0.74
C GLU A 73 -4.75 -30.63 2.19
N LEU A 74 -3.76 -30.16 2.97
CA LEU A 74 -3.58 -30.59 4.36
C LEU A 74 -4.73 -30.19 5.28
N TYR A 75 -5.38 -29.05 5.02
CA TYR A 75 -6.41 -28.47 5.88
C TYR A 75 -7.78 -28.31 5.21
N LYS A 76 -8.02 -28.98 4.08
CA LYS A 76 -9.25 -28.83 3.28
C LYS A 76 -10.55 -29.13 4.03
N ASP A 77 -10.52 -30.06 5.00
CA ASP A 77 -11.69 -30.54 5.76
C ASP A 77 -11.84 -29.82 7.12
N GLU A 78 -10.99 -28.84 7.41
CA GLU A 78 -10.98 -28.14 8.70
C GLU A 78 -11.92 -26.92 8.72
N GLU A 79 -12.19 -26.39 9.91
CA GLU A 79 -12.93 -25.13 10.10
C GLU A 79 -11.96 -23.96 9.89
N ILE A 80 -12.12 -23.24 8.78
CA ILE A 80 -11.21 -22.20 8.33
C ILE A 80 -11.71 -20.82 8.72
N PHE A 81 -10.83 -20.00 9.26
CA PHE A 81 -11.05 -18.59 9.53
C PHE A 81 -10.09 -17.77 8.68
N VAL A 82 -10.59 -16.71 8.06
CA VAL A 82 -9.80 -15.75 7.27
C VAL A 82 -10.28 -14.33 7.58
N TYR A 83 -9.40 -13.35 7.46
CA TYR A 83 -9.86 -11.97 7.29
C TYR A 83 -10.45 -11.76 5.91
N GLU A 84 -11.31 -10.75 5.73
CA GLU A 84 -11.73 -10.31 4.39
C GLU A 84 -10.51 -10.18 3.49
N LEU A 85 -10.59 -10.78 2.31
CA LEU A 85 -9.52 -10.87 1.33
C LEU A 85 -9.79 -9.84 0.22
N PHE A 86 -9.03 -8.76 0.19
CA PHE A 86 -9.16 -7.72 -0.84
C PHE A 86 -8.26 -8.02 -2.05
N ASP A 87 -8.36 -9.25 -2.53
CA ASP A 87 -7.79 -9.74 -3.77
C ASP A 87 -8.73 -10.81 -4.35
N ASN A 88 -9.36 -10.52 -5.48
CA ASN A 88 -10.38 -11.38 -6.07
C ASN A 88 -9.86 -12.77 -6.47
N TYR A 89 -8.57 -12.88 -6.83
CA TYR A 89 -7.98 -14.17 -7.19
C TYR A 89 -7.74 -15.03 -5.95
N LEU A 90 -7.24 -14.40 -4.88
CA LEU A 90 -7.04 -15.06 -3.60
C LEU A 90 -8.36 -15.50 -2.98
N GLU A 91 -9.36 -14.60 -2.99
CA GLU A 91 -10.69 -14.91 -2.48
C GLU A 91 -11.30 -16.12 -3.20
N LYS A 92 -11.32 -16.12 -4.53
CA LYS A 92 -11.80 -17.24 -5.34
C LYS A 92 -11.03 -18.53 -5.04
N LYS A 93 -9.71 -18.46 -4.88
CA LYS A 93 -8.87 -19.61 -4.51
C LYS A 93 -9.31 -20.20 -3.16
N VAL A 94 -9.43 -19.38 -2.14
CA VAL A 94 -9.80 -19.81 -0.78
C VAL A 94 -11.19 -20.44 -0.77
N TYR A 95 -12.19 -19.76 -1.32
CA TYR A 95 -13.58 -20.28 -1.35
C TYR A 95 -13.77 -21.52 -2.24
N LYS A 96 -12.90 -21.75 -3.22
CA LYS A 96 -12.90 -22.97 -4.03
C LYS A 96 -12.35 -24.18 -3.29
N ASN A 97 -11.35 -23.98 -2.41
CA ASN A 97 -10.61 -25.09 -1.80
C ASN A 97 -11.11 -25.48 -0.40
N PHE A 98 -11.85 -24.61 0.29
CA PHE A 98 -12.36 -24.85 1.62
C PHE A 98 -13.90 -24.75 1.65
N LEU A 99 -14.54 -25.69 2.33
CA LEU A 99 -16.02 -25.77 2.43
C LEU A 99 -16.57 -25.02 3.65
N ASN A 100 -15.80 -24.97 4.73
CA ASN A 100 -16.25 -24.41 6.01
C ASN A 100 -15.40 -23.18 6.36
N ILE A 101 -15.81 -22.01 5.86
CA ILE A 101 -15.06 -20.75 6.00
C ILE A 101 -15.86 -19.75 6.81
N THR A 102 -15.22 -19.16 7.80
CA THR A 102 -15.70 -18.00 8.53
C THR A 102 -14.83 -16.79 8.19
N THR A 103 -15.43 -15.79 7.56
CA THR A 103 -14.75 -14.53 7.23
C THR A 103 -14.90 -13.53 8.36
N ILE A 104 -13.80 -12.92 8.76
CA ILE A 104 -13.73 -11.90 9.80
C ILE A 104 -13.39 -10.56 9.16
N LYS A 105 -13.99 -9.47 9.65
CA LYS A 105 -13.71 -8.12 9.16
C LYS A 105 -12.22 -7.82 9.21
N ASN A 106 -11.67 -7.31 8.12
CA ASN A 106 -10.26 -6.92 8.04
C ASN A 106 -10.04 -5.60 8.80
N PRO A 107 -9.22 -5.58 9.87
CA PRO A 107 -9.01 -4.39 10.69
C PRO A 107 -8.25 -3.27 9.98
N ASN A 108 -7.69 -3.56 8.81
CA ASN A 108 -6.93 -2.58 8.04
C ASN A 108 -7.80 -1.55 7.31
N PHE A 109 -9.14 -1.71 7.38
CA PHE A 109 -10.10 -0.82 6.73
C PHE A 109 -11.26 -0.50 7.65
N ILE A 110 -11.82 0.68 7.50
CA ILE A 110 -13.04 1.11 8.18
C ILE A 110 -14.26 0.48 7.50
N ASN A 111 -14.15 0.14 6.21
CA ASN A 111 -15.20 -0.41 5.35
C ASN A 111 -16.45 0.47 5.34
N PRO A 112 -16.38 1.67 4.83
CA PRO A 112 -17.53 2.56 4.78
C PRO A 112 -18.63 1.99 3.88
N LYS A 113 -19.86 2.05 4.37
CA LYS A 113 -21.05 1.65 3.59
C LYS A 113 -21.45 2.70 2.55
N ASP A 114 -20.79 3.85 2.51
CA ASP A 114 -21.07 4.93 1.57
C ASP A 114 -20.66 4.52 0.15
N LYS A 115 -21.66 4.41 -0.71
CA LYS A 115 -21.50 4.07 -2.13
C LYS A 115 -21.37 5.30 -3.04
N ASN A 116 -20.97 6.44 -2.48
CA ASN A 116 -20.83 7.64 -3.29
C ASN A 116 -19.74 7.47 -4.35
N LYS A 117 -20.10 7.71 -5.62
CA LYS A 117 -19.17 7.57 -6.76
C LYS A 117 -18.16 8.71 -6.86
N PHE A 118 -18.32 9.79 -6.11
CA PHE A 118 -17.43 10.95 -6.15
C PHE A 118 -16.59 11.02 -4.89
N LEU A 119 -15.27 10.94 -5.03
CA LEU A 119 -14.29 10.98 -3.94
C LEU A 119 -14.53 12.13 -2.96
N HIS A 120 -14.80 13.34 -3.46
CA HIS A 120 -15.04 14.51 -2.62
C HIS A 120 -16.25 14.31 -1.69
N LYS A 121 -17.38 13.84 -2.20
CA LYS A 121 -18.59 13.57 -1.40
C LYS A 121 -18.37 12.41 -0.42
N PHE A 122 -17.69 11.36 -0.86
CA PHE A 122 -17.30 10.23 -0.04
C PHE A 122 -16.46 10.69 1.16
N TYR A 123 -15.43 11.50 0.94
CA TYR A 123 -14.57 12.03 1.99
C TYR A 123 -15.36 12.90 2.99
N ILE A 124 -16.25 13.79 2.53
CA ILE A 124 -17.11 14.60 3.39
C ILE A 124 -17.96 13.69 4.31
N ASN A 125 -18.57 12.65 3.75
CA ASN A 125 -19.39 11.72 4.51
C ASN A 125 -18.55 10.97 5.55
N ARG A 126 -17.33 10.51 5.18
CA ARG A 126 -16.40 9.87 6.13
C ARG A 126 -16.02 10.79 7.29
N ARG A 127 -15.72 12.06 7.02
CA ARG A 127 -15.41 13.02 8.08
C ARG A 127 -16.57 13.21 9.05
N LYS A 128 -17.80 13.31 8.53
CA LYS A 128 -19.02 13.45 9.36
C LYS A 128 -19.26 12.19 10.20
N GLU A 129 -19.19 11.02 9.60
CA GLU A 129 -19.45 9.74 10.28
C GLU A 129 -18.44 9.47 11.39
N LEU A 130 -17.17 9.71 11.14
CA LEU A 130 -16.09 9.52 12.10
C LEU A 130 -15.90 10.71 13.06
N ASN A 131 -16.66 11.79 12.86
CA ASN A 131 -16.54 13.05 13.61
C ASN A 131 -15.10 13.62 13.62
N ILE A 132 -14.33 13.40 12.54
CA ILE A 132 -12.95 13.88 12.44
C ILE A 132 -12.92 15.31 11.91
N PHE A 133 -12.25 16.21 12.64
CA PHE A 133 -12.16 17.64 12.34
C PHE A 133 -13.53 18.29 12.11
N MET A 134 -14.51 17.89 12.93
CA MET A 134 -15.87 18.45 12.95
C MET A 134 -16.14 19.16 14.27
N GLN A 135 -16.94 20.23 14.22
CA GLN A 135 -17.45 20.95 15.38
C GLN A 135 -18.89 21.39 15.11
N ASN A 136 -19.80 21.04 15.99
CA ASN A 136 -21.23 21.36 15.86
C ASN A 136 -21.84 20.98 14.50
N GLY A 137 -21.45 19.83 13.96
CA GLY A 137 -21.90 19.31 12.66
C GLY A 137 -21.29 19.97 11.42
N LYS A 138 -20.39 20.95 11.60
CA LYS A 138 -19.65 21.64 10.53
C LYS A 138 -18.17 21.26 10.53
N PRO A 139 -17.47 21.35 9.39
CA PRO A 139 -16.02 21.16 9.38
C PRO A 139 -15.33 22.31 10.13
N LEU A 140 -14.21 22.00 10.79
CA LEU A 140 -13.35 23.02 11.37
C LEU A 140 -12.93 24.01 10.28
N PHE A 141 -12.92 25.31 10.61
CA PHE A 141 -12.63 26.42 9.69
C PHE A 141 -13.60 26.54 8.50
N ASP A 142 -14.82 25.99 8.60
CA ASP A 142 -15.85 25.97 7.55
C ASP A 142 -15.37 25.39 6.21
N LYS A 143 -14.28 24.58 6.21
CA LYS A 143 -13.65 24.04 5.00
C LYS A 143 -13.33 22.55 5.16
N TYR A 144 -13.64 21.74 4.15
CA TYR A 144 -13.38 20.30 4.15
C TYR A 144 -11.99 19.94 3.64
N SER A 145 -11.40 20.72 2.75
CA SER A 145 -10.09 20.44 2.14
C SER A 145 -9.21 21.67 2.14
N PHE A 146 -7.93 21.47 2.43
CA PHE A 146 -6.86 22.48 2.41
C PHE A 146 -5.82 22.15 1.34
N ASP A 147 -6.20 21.43 0.30
CA ASP A 147 -5.32 20.97 -0.77
C ASP A 147 -4.56 22.12 -1.49
N GLU A 148 -5.19 23.26 -1.61
CA GLU A 148 -4.57 24.48 -2.19
C GLU A 148 -3.33 24.94 -1.41
N ASP A 149 -3.32 24.74 -0.09
CA ASP A 149 -2.22 25.15 0.79
C ASP A 149 -1.04 24.15 0.72
N ASN A 150 -1.23 22.99 0.12
CA ASN A 150 -0.31 21.86 0.13
C ASN A 150 0.56 21.72 -1.15
N ARG A 151 0.51 22.71 -2.04
CA ARG A 151 1.18 22.69 -3.35
C ARG A 151 2.30 23.72 -3.48
N LYS A 152 2.98 24.05 -2.37
CA LYS A 152 4.05 25.04 -2.39
C LYS A 152 5.30 24.49 -3.06
N LYS A 153 6.02 25.38 -3.76
CA LYS A 153 7.32 25.06 -4.32
C LYS A 153 8.34 24.81 -3.22
N LEU A 154 9.14 23.76 -3.36
CA LEU A 154 10.21 23.44 -2.42
C LEU A 154 11.27 24.56 -2.40
N PRO A 155 11.55 25.19 -1.25
CA PRO A 155 12.62 26.16 -1.13
C PRO A 155 13.99 25.54 -1.40
N LYS A 156 14.91 26.29 -2.00
CA LYS A 156 16.25 25.76 -2.35
C LYS A 156 17.07 25.33 -1.14
N ASP A 157 16.90 26.05 -0.02
CA ASP A 157 17.69 25.86 1.19
C ASP A 157 16.98 25.06 2.28
N ILE A 158 15.84 24.44 1.95
CA ILE A 158 15.09 23.66 2.91
C ILE A 158 15.87 22.39 3.29
N LYS A 159 15.99 22.15 4.59
CA LYS A 159 16.63 20.97 5.12
C LYS A 159 15.67 19.79 5.09
N ILE A 160 15.99 18.78 4.29
CA ILE A 160 15.19 17.56 4.20
C ILE A 160 15.73 16.55 5.22
N PRO A 161 14.89 16.08 6.17
CA PRO A 161 15.32 15.08 7.13
C PRO A 161 15.72 13.77 6.43
N PRO A 162 16.76 13.06 6.90
CA PRO A 162 17.21 11.82 6.30
C PRO A 162 16.12 10.75 6.33
N THR A 163 16.18 9.81 5.40
CA THR A 163 15.28 8.66 5.38
C THR A 163 15.84 7.57 6.29
N LEU A 164 15.00 7.00 7.13
CA LEU A 164 15.39 5.85 7.96
C LEU A 164 15.58 4.62 7.07
N ALA A 165 16.62 3.85 7.37
CA ALA A 165 16.86 2.53 6.80
C ALA A 165 16.78 1.49 7.92
N PHE A 166 16.29 0.31 7.60
CA PHE A 166 16.06 -0.78 8.56
C PHE A 166 16.89 -2.00 8.18
N GLU A 167 17.60 -2.54 9.15
CA GLU A 167 18.43 -3.74 8.97
C GLU A 167 18.37 -4.54 10.27
N ASN A 168 17.56 -5.59 10.28
CA ASN A 168 17.41 -6.53 11.37
C ASN A 168 17.69 -7.97 10.92
N GLU A 169 17.61 -8.94 11.81
CA GLU A 169 17.85 -10.35 11.50
C GLU A 169 16.89 -10.90 10.43
N PHE A 170 15.61 -10.46 10.43
CA PHE A 170 14.61 -10.92 9.48
C PHE A 170 14.87 -10.34 8.08
N VAL A 171 15.32 -9.08 8.00
CA VAL A 171 15.73 -8.46 6.73
C VAL A 171 16.95 -9.16 6.14
N LYS A 172 17.94 -9.53 6.97
CA LYS A 172 19.12 -10.26 6.52
C LYS A 172 18.76 -11.64 5.97
N GLU A 173 17.95 -12.39 6.70
CA GLU A 173 17.42 -13.70 6.24
C GLU A 173 16.66 -13.55 4.94
N ALA A 174 15.74 -12.58 4.87
CA ALA A 174 14.92 -12.35 3.69
C ALA A 174 15.73 -11.95 2.44
N LYS A 175 16.80 -11.16 2.61
CA LYS A 175 17.73 -10.83 1.50
C LYS A 175 18.36 -12.07 0.90
N ASP A 176 18.75 -13.03 1.73
CA ASP A 176 19.33 -14.30 1.25
C ASP A 176 18.27 -15.21 0.64
N TYR A 177 17.15 -15.38 1.32
CA TYR A 177 16.04 -16.19 0.87
C TYR A 177 15.48 -15.73 -0.49
N CYS A 178 15.29 -14.44 -0.67
CA CYS A 178 14.69 -13.88 -1.87
C CYS A 178 15.58 -13.95 -3.12
N LYS A 179 16.85 -14.30 -2.99
CA LYS A 179 17.74 -14.55 -4.16
C LYS A 179 17.22 -15.66 -5.08
N LYS A 180 16.39 -16.57 -4.57
CA LYS A 180 15.78 -17.65 -5.36
C LYS A 180 14.72 -17.15 -6.35
N PHE A 181 14.15 -15.98 -6.12
CA PHE A 181 13.11 -15.42 -6.97
C PHE A 181 13.70 -14.56 -8.08
N LYS A 182 13.08 -14.62 -9.25
CA LYS A 182 13.33 -13.63 -10.29
C LYS A 182 12.71 -12.31 -9.85
N SER A 183 13.48 -11.23 -9.88
CA SER A 183 13.06 -9.94 -9.36
C SER A 183 13.60 -8.78 -10.19
N VAL A 184 13.01 -7.59 -9.99
CA VAL A 184 13.48 -6.32 -10.56
C VAL A 184 13.97 -5.37 -9.47
N GLY A 185 14.62 -4.27 -9.87
CA GLY A 185 15.17 -3.28 -8.95
C GLY A 185 16.38 -3.78 -8.18
N VAL A 186 16.79 -2.99 -7.20
CA VAL A 186 17.94 -3.29 -6.33
C VAL A 186 17.59 -3.01 -4.86
N CYS A 187 18.37 -3.57 -3.94
CA CYS A 187 18.26 -3.33 -2.50
C CYS A 187 19.64 -3.01 -1.91
N GLU A 188 20.13 -1.81 -2.18
CA GLU A 188 21.34 -1.29 -1.53
C GLU A 188 21.01 -0.91 -0.07
N TYR A 189 19.94 -0.15 0.11
CA TYR A 189 19.36 0.19 1.41
C TYR A 189 17.92 -0.28 1.47
N PHE A 190 17.48 -0.71 2.64
CA PHE A 190 16.10 -1.14 2.87
C PHE A 190 15.38 -0.13 3.76
N TYR A 191 14.36 0.54 3.23
CA TYR A 191 13.71 1.70 3.87
C TYR A 191 12.36 1.37 4.53
N TYR A 192 12.01 0.10 4.66
CA TYR A 192 10.67 -0.33 5.03
C TYR A 192 10.70 -1.12 6.35
N PRO A 193 9.91 -0.70 7.35
CA PRO A 193 9.76 -1.44 8.58
C PRO A 193 9.24 -2.86 8.34
N THR A 194 9.76 -3.81 9.09
CA THR A 194 9.35 -5.21 9.07
C THR A 194 8.84 -5.71 10.41
N THR A 195 8.92 -4.88 11.45
CA THR A 195 8.43 -5.15 12.81
C THR A 195 7.50 -4.04 13.29
N PHE A 196 6.71 -4.31 14.34
CA PHE A 196 5.83 -3.29 14.95
C PHE A 196 6.62 -2.13 15.54
N GLU A 197 7.78 -2.42 16.14
CA GLU A 197 8.67 -1.44 16.74
C GLU A 197 9.24 -0.50 15.69
N GLU A 198 9.73 -1.04 14.59
CA GLU A 198 10.27 -0.26 13.46
C GLU A 198 9.17 0.59 12.80
N ALA A 199 7.97 0.03 12.62
CA ALA A 199 6.84 0.76 12.04
C ALA A 199 6.41 1.94 12.92
N ASN A 200 6.38 1.74 14.25
CA ASN A 200 6.12 2.82 15.20
C ASN A 200 7.25 3.85 15.24
N LEU A 201 8.51 3.42 15.14
CA LEU A 201 9.67 4.32 15.04
C LEU A 201 9.57 5.22 13.80
N GLN A 202 9.26 4.65 12.64
CA GLN A 202 9.09 5.40 11.39
C GLN A 202 7.93 6.40 11.48
N LEU A 203 6.79 6.00 12.04
CA LEU A 203 5.64 6.88 12.25
C LEU A 203 6.01 8.04 13.20
N THR A 204 6.65 7.74 14.31
CA THR A 204 7.09 8.75 15.29
C THR A 204 8.09 9.73 14.68
N TYR A 205 9.05 9.21 13.92
CA TYR A 205 10.01 10.04 13.19
C TYR A 205 9.33 10.95 12.17
N PHE A 206 8.39 10.43 11.40
CA PHE A 206 7.60 11.23 10.45
C PHE A 206 6.86 12.36 11.16
N LEU A 207 6.14 12.06 12.23
CA LEU A 207 5.36 13.04 12.98
C LEU A 207 6.24 14.17 13.57
N LYS A 208 7.44 13.83 14.01
CA LYS A 208 8.36 14.77 14.65
C LYS A 208 9.18 15.61 13.66
N GLU A 209 9.71 14.97 12.62
CA GLU A 209 10.73 15.59 11.76
C GLU A 209 10.20 16.05 10.40
N LYS A 210 9.10 15.47 9.90
CA LYS A 210 8.64 15.69 8.53
C LYS A 210 7.24 16.26 8.42
N PHE A 211 6.37 16.00 9.37
CA PHE A 211 4.93 16.18 9.22
C PHE A 211 4.53 17.65 9.01
N GLU A 212 5.19 18.59 9.66
CA GLU A 212 4.94 20.02 9.47
C GLU A 212 5.15 20.42 8.01
N ASN A 213 6.23 19.96 7.39
CA ASN A 213 6.58 20.29 6.01
C ASN A 213 5.83 19.41 4.99
N PHE A 214 5.35 18.24 5.39
CA PHE A 214 4.52 17.38 4.54
C PHE A 214 3.30 18.14 3.99
N GLY A 215 2.59 18.89 4.84
CA GLY A 215 1.41 19.65 4.42
C GLY A 215 1.72 20.65 3.31
N PHE A 216 2.84 21.35 3.37
CA PHE A 216 3.18 22.37 2.37
C PHE A 216 3.75 21.78 1.08
N TYR A 217 4.53 20.71 1.16
CA TYR A 217 5.36 20.20 0.06
C TYR A 217 4.99 18.77 -0.36
N GLN A 218 3.73 18.35 -0.14
CA GLN A 218 3.32 16.99 -0.46
C GLN A 218 3.43 16.66 -1.97
N ASP A 219 3.31 17.65 -2.86
CA ASP A 219 3.40 17.49 -4.30
C ASP A 219 4.81 17.78 -4.86
N ALA A 220 5.76 18.15 -4.00
CA ALA A 220 7.12 18.47 -4.44
C ALA A 220 7.84 17.20 -4.94
N ILE A 221 8.63 17.38 -6.00
CA ILE A 221 9.51 16.36 -6.57
C ILE A 221 10.96 16.80 -6.51
N THR A 222 11.89 15.86 -6.48
CA THR A 222 13.32 16.11 -6.50
C THR A 222 14.04 15.18 -7.46
N LYS A 223 15.09 15.67 -8.12
CA LYS A 223 15.99 14.84 -8.92
C LYS A 223 17.04 14.09 -8.07
N ASP A 224 17.22 14.49 -6.79
CA ASP A 224 18.17 13.83 -5.89
C ASP A 224 17.60 12.51 -5.41
N THR A 225 18.15 11.41 -5.91
CA THR A 225 17.74 10.05 -5.54
C THR A 225 18.02 9.70 -4.07
N LYS A 226 18.90 10.42 -3.39
CA LYS A 226 19.14 10.27 -1.94
C LYS A 226 18.02 10.84 -1.09
N GLN A 227 17.22 11.73 -1.66
CA GLN A 227 16.10 12.41 -1.01
C GLN A 227 14.74 11.97 -1.60
N SER A 228 14.66 10.75 -2.15
CA SER A 228 13.47 10.24 -2.86
C SER A 228 12.16 10.36 -2.07
N PHE A 229 12.22 10.33 -0.75
CA PHE A 229 11.04 10.37 0.11
C PHE A 229 10.66 11.77 0.61
N LEU A 230 11.52 12.78 0.41
CA LEU A 230 11.27 14.16 0.88
C LEU A 230 10.64 14.18 2.29
N PHE A 231 9.49 14.85 2.41
CA PHE A 231 8.71 14.94 3.65
C PHE A 231 7.61 13.88 3.76
N HIS A 232 7.56 12.89 2.86
CA HIS A 232 6.55 11.83 2.91
C HIS A 232 6.80 10.87 4.08
N SER A 233 5.70 10.26 4.55
CA SER A 233 5.72 9.36 5.72
C SER A 233 6.39 8.02 5.44
N ASN A 234 6.31 7.54 4.20
CA ASN A 234 6.77 6.20 3.79
C ASN A 234 6.16 5.06 4.63
N ILE A 235 4.91 5.22 5.13
CA ILE A 235 4.23 4.22 5.97
C ILE A 235 3.21 3.38 5.21
N SER A 236 2.96 3.64 3.93
CA SER A 236 1.94 2.92 3.15
C SER A 236 2.18 1.41 3.12
N SER A 237 3.44 0.98 3.00
CA SER A 237 3.81 -0.43 3.07
C SER A 237 3.45 -1.06 4.42
N SER A 238 3.84 -0.42 5.54
CA SER A 238 3.56 -0.90 6.89
C SER A 238 2.06 -0.92 7.21
N LEU A 239 1.32 0.09 6.74
CA LEU A 239 -0.14 0.13 6.90
C LEU A 239 -0.81 -0.98 6.08
N ASN A 240 -0.38 -1.21 4.84
CA ASN A 240 -0.99 -2.21 3.96
C ASN A 240 -0.76 -3.65 4.41
N ILE A 241 0.32 -3.93 5.14
CA ILE A 241 0.61 -5.26 5.69
C ILE A 241 0.13 -5.45 7.14
N GLY A 242 -0.41 -4.39 7.79
CA GLY A 242 -0.98 -4.48 9.14
C GLY A 242 -0.02 -4.20 10.29
N LEU A 243 1.22 -3.75 10.02
CA LEU A 243 2.18 -3.37 11.07
C LEU A 243 1.83 -2.05 11.78
N ILE A 244 0.96 -1.23 11.19
CA ILE A 244 0.41 -0.02 11.79
C ILE A 244 -1.09 -0.21 11.93
N ASP A 245 -1.62 -0.03 13.13
CA ASP A 245 -3.06 0.00 13.37
C ASP A 245 -3.66 1.29 12.81
N LEU A 246 -4.75 1.16 12.05
CA LEU A 246 -5.40 2.26 11.36
C LEU A 246 -6.00 3.28 12.34
N ASN A 247 -6.61 2.81 13.43
CA ASN A 247 -7.26 3.69 14.41
C ASN A 247 -6.21 4.46 15.23
N GLU A 248 -5.15 3.76 15.66
CA GLU A 248 -4.01 4.40 16.33
C GLU A 248 -3.33 5.46 15.43
N LEU A 249 -3.20 5.17 14.14
CA LEU A 249 -2.67 6.13 13.17
C LEU A 249 -3.53 7.39 13.10
N ILE A 250 -4.83 7.24 12.92
CA ILE A 250 -5.78 8.35 12.83
C ILE A 250 -5.70 9.19 14.12
N GLU A 251 -5.73 8.55 15.27
CA GLU A 251 -5.65 9.23 16.58
C GLU A 251 -4.35 10.04 16.72
N LYS A 252 -3.20 9.46 16.40
CA LYS A 252 -1.89 10.14 16.46
C LYS A 252 -1.83 11.35 15.52
N ILE A 253 -2.40 11.25 14.33
CA ILE A 253 -2.44 12.37 13.35
C ILE A 253 -3.36 13.49 13.87
N VAL A 254 -4.57 13.16 14.29
CA VAL A 254 -5.56 14.14 14.79
C VAL A 254 -5.02 14.91 15.98
N ASN A 255 -4.36 14.22 16.92
CA ASN A 255 -3.83 14.79 18.16
C ASN A 255 -2.42 15.39 18.01
N SER A 256 -1.79 15.32 16.83
CA SER A 256 -0.46 15.90 16.61
C SER A 256 -0.46 17.43 16.70
N GLN A 257 0.72 18.02 16.90
CA GLN A 257 0.88 19.48 16.97
C GLN A 257 1.10 20.15 15.59
N ALA A 258 1.12 19.36 14.51
CA ALA A 258 1.31 19.89 13.16
C ALA A 258 0.17 20.84 12.73
N GLN A 259 0.45 21.69 11.76
CA GLN A 259 -0.55 22.60 11.20
C GLN A 259 -1.72 21.83 10.60
N TYR A 260 -2.88 22.48 10.59
CA TYR A 260 -4.13 21.85 10.22
C TYR A 260 -4.13 21.33 8.76
N ASN A 261 -3.53 22.07 7.84
CA ASN A 261 -3.40 21.63 6.44
C ASN A 261 -2.61 20.31 6.30
N ALA A 262 -1.56 20.09 7.11
CA ALA A 262 -0.84 18.83 7.14
C ALA A 262 -1.72 17.69 7.68
N LYS A 263 -2.41 17.92 8.81
CA LYS A 263 -3.32 16.94 9.42
C LYS A 263 -4.46 16.57 8.49
N GLU A 264 -5.15 17.58 7.93
CA GLU A 264 -6.26 17.34 7.01
C GLU A 264 -5.77 16.62 5.74
N GLY A 265 -4.68 17.08 5.14
CA GLY A 265 -4.11 16.47 3.95
C GLY A 265 -3.76 14.99 4.17
N PHE A 266 -3.21 14.64 5.32
CA PHE A 266 -2.87 13.25 5.65
C PHE A 266 -4.14 12.39 5.91
N ILE A 267 -5.07 12.89 6.73
CA ILE A 267 -6.34 12.20 7.01
C ILE A 267 -7.14 11.99 5.74
N ARG A 268 -7.13 12.93 4.80
CA ARG A 268 -7.79 12.81 3.50
C ARG A 268 -7.25 11.64 2.68
N GLN A 269 -5.96 11.35 2.77
CA GLN A 269 -5.40 10.16 2.13
C GLN A 269 -5.87 8.86 2.82
N ILE A 270 -5.98 8.85 4.14
CA ILE A 270 -6.31 7.64 4.91
C ILE A 270 -7.80 7.30 4.83
N ILE A 271 -8.69 8.19 5.26
CA ILE A 271 -10.14 7.91 5.33
C ILE A 271 -10.90 8.32 4.06
N GLY A 272 -10.30 9.13 3.19
CA GLY A 272 -10.83 9.49 1.90
C GLY A 272 -10.32 8.56 0.83
N TRP A 273 -9.11 8.82 0.34
CA TRP A 273 -8.53 8.14 -0.82
C TRP A 273 -8.43 6.61 -0.64
N ARG A 274 -7.80 6.14 0.42
CA ARG A 274 -7.54 4.72 0.64
C ARG A 274 -8.85 3.90 0.74
N GLU A 275 -9.82 4.39 1.52
CA GLU A 275 -11.12 3.73 1.66
C GLU A 275 -11.96 3.82 0.37
N PHE A 276 -11.85 4.94 -0.37
CA PHE A 276 -12.51 5.09 -1.65
C PHE A 276 -11.97 4.11 -2.70
N MET A 277 -10.66 3.88 -2.76
CA MET A 277 -10.07 2.90 -3.66
C MET A 277 -10.56 1.48 -3.36
N LEU A 278 -10.68 1.10 -2.09
CA LEU A 278 -11.28 -0.18 -1.73
C LEU A 278 -12.72 -0.28 -2.20
N ARG A 279 -13.54 0.77 -1.99
CA ARG A 279 -14.93 0.81 -2.48
C ARG A 279 -14.99 0.63 -4.01
N VAL A 280 -14.16 1.36 -4.76
CA VAL A 280 -14.08 1.24 -6.23
C VAL A 280 -13.70 -0.18 -6.64
N TYR A 281 -12.76 -0.78 -5.91
CA TYR A 281 -12.33 -2.16 -6.16
C TYR A 281 -13.47 -3.17 -5.96
N GLU A 282 -14.22 -3.05 -4.85
CA GLU A 282 -15.33 -3.97 -4.54
C GLU A 282 -16.52 -3.79 -5.50
N ASP A 283 -16.90 -2.54 -5.83
CA ASP A 283 -18.06 -2.27 -6.66
C ASP A 283 -17.77 -2.41 -8.17
N ASP A 284 -16.65 -1.86 -8.64
CA ASP A 284 -16.36 -1.67 -10.06
C ASP A 284 -15.08 -2.41 -10.54
N GLY A 285 -14.34 -3.07 -9.66
CA GLY A 285 -13.00 -3.61 -9.95
C GLY A 285 -12.97 -4.61 -11.11
N ILE A 286 -13.99 -5.46 -11.26
CA ILE A 286 -14.08 -6.41 -12.37
C ILE A 286 -14.29 -5.67 -13.70
N LEU A 287 -15.16 -4.66 -13.71
CA LEU A 287 -15.42 -3.84 -14.88
C LEU A 287 -14.14 -3.10 -15.31
N LEU A 288 -13.52 -2.38 -14.38
CA LEU A 288 -12.29 -1.63 -14.61
C LEU A 288 -11.18 -2.49 -15.21
N ARG A 289 -10.93 -3.66 -14.62
CA ARG A 289 -9.88 -4.59 -15.08
C ARG A 289 -10.08 -5.09 -16.51
N ASN A 290 -11.33 -5.17 -16.97
CA ASN A 290 -11.68 -5.61 -18.32
C ASN A 290 -11.89 -4.45 -19.30
N SER A 291 -11.72 -3.21 -18.86
CA SER A 291 -11.95 -2.02 -19.66
C SER A 291 -10.68 -1.58 -20.38
N ASN A 292 -10.84 -1.12 -21.62
CA ASN A 292 -9.83 -0.47 -22.44
C ASN A 292 -10.54 0.45 -23.44
N PHE A 293 -11.19 1.50 -22.95
CA PHE A 293 -12.05 2.40 -23.72
C PHE A 293 -11.38 2.98 -24.95
N PHE A 294 -10.12 3.37 -24.84
CA PHE A 294 -9.35 3.92 -25.96
C PHE A 294 -8.74 2.86 -26.89
N GLU A 295 -8.97 1.58 -26.63
CA GLU A 295 -8.41 0.46 -27.40
C GLU A 295 -6.87 0.49 -27.52
N PHE A 296 -6.17 0.96 -26.51
CA PHE A 296 -4.70 1.02 -26.48
C PHE A 296 -4.06 -0.34 -26.66
N LYS A 297 -3.01 -0.40 -27.51
CA LYS A 297 -2.37 -1.67 -27.91
C LYS A 297 -0.85 -1.68 -27.75
N ASN A 298 -0.24 -0.55 -27.42
CA ASN A 298 1.20 -0.43 -27.34
C ASN A 298 1.77 -1.08 -26.08
N HIS A 299 3.06 -1.41 -26.13
CA HIS A 299 3.83 -1.93 -24.99
C HIS A 299 4.73 -0.84 -24.42
N ILE A 300 5.10 -0.97 -23.13
CA ILE A 300 6.04 -0.06 -22.50
C ILE A 300 7.39 -0.20 -23.18
N PRO A 301 7.96 0.88 -23.77
CA PRO A 301 9.26 0.82 -24.42
C PRO A 301 10.37 0.39 -23.43
N LYS A 302 11.19 -0.56 -23.84
CA LYS A 302 12.30 -1.06 -23.02
C LYS A 302 13.22 0.05 -22.53
N LYS A 303 13.45 1.10 -23.33
CA LYS A 303 14.25 2.27 -22.95
C LYS A 303 13.71 3.00 -21.73
N ILE A 304 12.37 3.02 -21.53
CA ILE A 304 11.76 3.58 -20.32
C ILE A 304 12.09 2.70 -19.12
N LEU A 305 11.90 1.38 -19.25
CA LEU A 305 12.20 0.43 -18.16
C LEU A 305 13.67 0.45 -17.74
N GLU A 306 14.57 0.80 -18.66
CA GLU A 306 16.01 0.91 -18.43
C GLU A 306 16.47 2.31 -17.99
N ALA A 307 15.56 3.28 -17.80
CA ALA A 307 15.86 4.69 -17.53
C ALA A 307 16.82 5.29 -18.59
N LYS A 308 16.52 5.03 -19.86
CA LYS A 308 17.30 5.48 -21.05
C LYS A 308 16.37 6.08 -22.10
N SER A 309 15.29 6.72 -21.68
CA SER A 309 14.30 7.31 -22.56
C SER A 309 14.78 8.59 -23.23
N ASN A 310 15.83 9.24 -22.73
CA ASN A 310 16.30 10.58 -23.02
C ASN A 310 15.31 11.68 -22.57
N ILE A 311 14.34 11.35 -21.73
CA ILE A 311 13.45 12.30 -21.05
C ILE A 311 13.90 12.33 -19.58
N GLN A 312 14.68 13.34 -19.20
CA GLN A 312 15.38 13.40 -17.91
C GLN A 312 14.45 13.11 -16.72
N ILE A 313 13.30 13.78 -16.66
CA ILE A 313 12.35 13.60 -15.54
C ILE A 313 11.80 12.16 -15.45
N LEU A 314 11.56 11.53 -16.59
CA LEU A 314 11.10 10.14 -16.65
C LEU A 314 12.19 9.16 -16.21
N ASP A 315 13.41 9.37 -16.70
CA ASP A 315 14.55 8.53 -16.34
C ASP A 315 14.87 8.66 -14.84
N ASP A 316 14.82 9.87 -14.27
CA ASP A 316 15.00 10.10 -12.83
C ASP A 316 13.95 9.37 -11.99
N VAL A 317 12.68 9.39 -12.40
CA VAL A 317 11.58 8.69 -11.71
C VAL A 317 11.77 7.16 -11.77
N ILE A 318 12.17 6.62 -12.91
CA ILE A 318 12.44 5.18 -13.05
C ILE A 318 13.68 4.78 -12.22
N LEU A 319 14.74 5.57 -12.21
CA LEU A 319 15.93 5.29 -11.38
C LEU A 319 15.60 5.30 -9.88
N LYS A 320 14.76 6.24 -9.40
CA LYS A 320 14.26 6.22 -8.02
C LYS A 320 13.48 4.95 -7.72
N LEU A 321 12.57 4.59 -8.63
CA LEU A 321 11.75 3.39 -8.48
C LEU A 321 12.61 2.13 -8.39
N GLN A 322 13.58 1.96 -9.29
CA GLN A 322 14.50 0.82 -9.28
C GLN A 322 15.31 0.70 -7.98
N LYS A 323 15.65 1.84 -7.33
CA LYS A 323 16.43 1.85 -6.09
C LYS A 323 15.61 1.70 -4.84
N THR A 324 14.34 2.12 -4.85
CA THR A 324 13.54 2.28 -3.63
C THR A 324 12.19 1.57 -3.65
N ALA A 325 11.79 0.98 -4.76
CA ALA A 325 10.43 0.48 -4.96
C ALA A 325 9.33 1.53 -4.67
N TYR A 326 9.66 2.83 -4.78
CA TYR A 326 8.78 3.93 -4.39
C TYR A 326 8.93 5.14 -5.31
N ASN A 327 7.80 5.73 -5.60
CA ASN A 327 7.62 7.11 -6.03
C ASN A 327 6.41 7.67 -5.28
N HIS A 328 6.33 8.96 -5.06
CA HIS A 328 5.10 9.54 -4.51
C HIS A 328 4.04 9.73 -5.60
N HIS A 329 2.80 10.06 -5.18
CA HIS A 329 1.63 10.09 -6.04
C HIS A 329 1.82 10.93 -7.33
N ILE A 330 2.43 12.11 -7.23
CA ILE A 330 2.65 13.00 -8.40
C ILE A 330 3.58 12.35 -9.42
N GLU A 331 4.65 11.69 -8.98
CA GLU A 331 5.55 10.97 -9.88
C GLU A 331 4.84 9.79 -10.55
N ARG A 332 3.97 9.07 -9.80
CA ARG A 332 3.20 7.95 -10.34
C ARG A 332 2.15 8.42 -11.35
N LEU A 333 1.33 9.41 -10.98
CA LEU A 333 0.20 9.85 -11.79
C LEU A 333 0.62 10.83 -12.89
N MET A 334 1.26 11.96 -12.48
CA MET A 334 1.49 13.07 -13.39
C MET A 334 2.70 12.86 -14.30
N ILE A 335 3.62 11.95 -13.97
CA ILE A 335 4.77 11.64 -14.85
C ILE A 335 4.53 10.28 -15.50
N LEU A 336 4.54 9.17 -14.76
CA LEU A 336 4.43 7.84 -15.36
C LEU A 336 3.06 7.59 -15.99
N GLY A 337 1.98 7.87 -15.25
CA GLY A 337 0.61 7.68 -15.75
C GLY A 337 0.34 8.47 -17.04
N ASN A 338 0.68 9.77 -17.05
CA ASN A 338 0.52 10.59 -18.25
C ASN A 338 1.38 10.12 -19.42
N ILE A 339 2.63 9.74 -19.18
CA ILE A 339 3.49 9.22 -20.26
C ILE A 339 2.94 7.92 -20.83
N PHE A 340 2.48 6.99 -19.98
CA PHE A 340 1.90 5.74 -20.46
C PHE A 340 0.58 5.97 -21.22
N LEU A 341 -0.24 6.93 -20.79
CA LEU A 341 -1.45 7.34 -21.52
C LEU A 341 -1.11 7.92 -22.89
N LEU A 342 -0.15 8.87 -22.96
CA LEU A 342 0.29 9.50 -24.21
C LEU A 342 0.96 8.50 -25.18
N LEU A 343 1.56 7.45 -24.66
CA LEU A 343 2.14 6.37 -25.46
C LEU A 343 1.12 5.28 -25.82
N GLU A 344 -0.14 5.44 -25.43
CA GLU A 344 -1.23 4.49 -25.70
C GLU A 344 -0.91 3.07 -25.21
N ILE A 345 -0.28 2.96 -24.02
CA ILE A 345 0.11 1.68 -23.45
C ILE A 345 -1.13 0.90 -22.99
N LYS A 346 -1.16 -0.41 -23.27
CA LYS A 346 -2.22 -1.31 -22.79
C LYS A 346 -2.44 -1.17 -21.28
N PRO A 347 -3.69 -0.94 -20.81
CA PRO A 347 -3.96 -0.77 -19.37
C PRO A 347 -3.44 -1.91 -18.49
N ASN A 348 -3.58 -3.16 -18.96
CA ASN A 348 -3.09 -4.33 -18.23
C ASN A 348 -1.55 -4.31 -18.05
N GLU A 349 -0.81 -3.81 -19.01
CA GLU A 349 0.65 -3.72 -18.91
C GLU A 349 1.07 -2.61 -17.95
N VAL A 350 0.33 -1.50 -17.93
CA VAL A 350 0.52 -0.44 -16.93
C VAL A 350 0.22 -0.97 -15.52
N TYR A 351 -0.88 -1.72 -15.36
CA TYR A 351 -1.23 -2.36 -14.09
C TYR A 351 -0.12 -3.32 -13.62
N GLU A 352 0.35 -4.22 -14.49
CA GLU A 352 1.45 -5.12 -14.18
C GLU A 352 2.71 -4.37 -13.76
N PHE A 353 3.07 -3.30 -14.48
CA PHE A 353 4.21 -2.45 -14.15
C PHE A 353 4.10 -1.89 -12.73
N PHE A 354 2.92 -1.37 -12.34
CA PHE A 354 2.72 -0.85 -10.98
C PHE A 354 2.74 -1.96 -9.93
N MET A 355 2.04 -3.06 -10.14
CA MET A 355 2.03 -4.20 -9.22
C MET A 355 3.44 -4.76 -8.96
N LYS A 356 4.24 -4.86 -10.00
CA LYS A 356 5.59 -5.40 -10.00
C LYS A 356 6.59 -4.51 -9.26
N ASN A 357 6.54 -3.20 -9.49
CA ASN A 357 7.61 -2.29 -9.11
C ASN A 357 7.38 -1.58 -7.76
N TYR A 358 6.14 -1.41 -7.30
CA TYR A 358 5.88 -0.62 -6.10
C TYR A 358 5.70 -1.48 -4.85
N ILE A 359 6.34 -1.05 -3.75
CA ILE A 359 6.34 -1.71 -2.44
C ILE A 359 4.95 -1.81 -1.83
N ASP A 360 4.10 -0.84 -2.07
CA ASP A 360 2.76 -0.69 -1.51
C ASP A 360 1.64 -1.08 -2.49
N ALA A 361 1.99 -1.67 -3.63
CA ALA A 361 1.03 -2.11 -4.63
C ALA A 361 0.37 -3.43 -4.25
N TYR A 362 -0.96 -3.38 -4.13
CA TYR A 362 -1.85 -4.53 -3.94
C TYR A 362 -3.04 -4.39 -4.90
N ASP A 363 -3.72 -5.49 -5.18
CA ASP A 363 -4.79 -5.52 -6.18
C ASP A 363 -5.88 -4.48 -5.90
N TRP A 364 -6.37 -4.43 -4.66
CA TRP A 364 -7.43 -3.50 -4.24
C TRP A 364 -7.11 -2.02 -4.47
N VAL A 365 -5.84 -1.63 -4.38
CA VAL A 365 -5.44 -0.23 -4.56
C VAL A 365 -5.04 0.06 -6.00
N MET A 366 -4.42 -0.90 -6.71
CA MET A 366 -3.92 -0.65 -8.06
C MET A 366 -5.01 -0.68 -9.12
N VAL A 367 -6.06 -1.47 -8.97
CA VAL A 367 -7.15 -1.53 -9.96
C VAL A 367 -7.79 -0.15 -10.14
N GLY A 368 -8.29 0.48 -9.09
CA GLY A 368 -8.90 1.81 -9.19
C GLY A 368 -7.91 2.90 -9.61
N ASN A 369 -6.66 2.83 -9.15
CA ASN A 369 -5.65 3.83 -9.48
C ASN A 369 -5.17 3.75 -10.93
N VAL A 370 -4.96 2.54 -11.46
CA VAL A 370 -4.37 2.38 -12.80
C VAL A 370 -5.43 2.42 -13.88
N TYR A 371 -6.45 1.55 -13.79
CA TYR A 371 -7.48 1.50 -14.84
C TYR A 371 -8.42 2.71 -14.80
N GLY A 372 -8.83 3.14 -13.62
CA GLY A 372 -9.68 4.31 -13.45
C GLY A 372 -8.88 5.60 -13.61
N MET A 373 -8.15 6.01 -12.58
CA MET A 373 -7.62 7.37 -12.46
C MET A 373 -6.49 7.71 -13.44
N SER A 374 -5.53 6.82 -13.71
CA SER A 374 -4.40 7.15 -14.60
C SER A 374 -4.59 6.70 -16.03
N GLY A 375 -5.38 5.65 -16.24
CA GLY A 375 -5.59 5.03 -17.55
C GLY A 375 -6.86 5.46 -18.25
N PHE A 376 -7.86 6.01 -17.53
CA PHE A 376 -9.20 6.32 -18.03
C PHE A 376 -9.78 5.15 -18.84
N SER A 377 -9.50 3.92 -18.38
CA SER A 377 -9.77 2.71 -19.17
C SER A 377 -11.26 2.40 -19.29
N ASP A 378 -12.09 2.96 -18.40
CA ASP A 378 -13.55 2.86 -18.37
C ASP A 378 -14.25 3.99 -19.14
N GLY A 379 -13.51 4.99 -19.65
CA GLY A 379 -14.06 6.16 -20.35
C GLY A 379 -14.73 7.18 -19.42
N GLU A 380 -14.41 7.16 -18.12
CA GLU A 380 -14.99 8.03 -17.06
C GLU A 380 -16.51 7.84 -16.86
N VAL A 381 -16.99 6.62 -16.89
CA VAL A 381 -18.41 6.29 -16.63
C VAL A 381 -18.73 6.13 -15.15
#